data_02fdefec497fa5ea41220e3988b02458
#
_entry.id   02fdefec497fa5ea41220e3988b02458
#
_cell.length_a   1.000
_cell.length_b   1.000
_cell.length_c   1.000
_cell.angle_alpha   90.00
_cell.angle_beta   90.00
_cell.angle_gamma   90.00
#
_symmetry.space_group_name_H-M   'P 1'
#
loop_
_entity.id
_entity.type
_entity.pdbx_description
1 polymer ?
#
loop_
_entity_poly.entity_id
_entity_poly.type
_entity_poly.pdbx_seq_one_letter_code
_entity_poly.pdbx_strand_id
1 'polypeptide(L)'
;MTGVQTCALPIYIYETDRQKSGTTLICVYIYRNGMYWASVGDSAIFLFRQGRLYQLNKEHNRLNELYLKFMYREITKEQLMAEPSLQGLTSNIGRRELRDLDQNLTGLRLQSGDRILLCTDGVSGRLTEKELLVAMSQGTAQACADVMKSMVLKKNAPKQDNLTAEVICCD
;
A
#
# COMPACT_ATOMS: atom_id res chain seq x y z
N MET A 1 2.57 -2.41 -23.61
CA MET A 1 2.91 -0.98 -23.71
C MET A 1 2.45 -0.30 -22.43
N THR A 2 3.36 -0.04 -21.54
CA THR A 2 3.09 0.57 -20.25
C THR A 2 3.55 2.03 -20.31
N GLY A 3 2.60 2.94 -20.39
CA GLY A 3 2.87 4.37 -20.37
C GLY A 3 3.18 4.82 -18.94
N VAL A 4 4.41 5.22 -18.70
CA VAL A 4 4.80 5.95 -17.49
C VAL A 4 4.37 7.40 -17.65
N GLN A 5 3.28 7.80 -17.04
CA GLN A 5 2.82 9.19 -16.99
C GLN A 5 2.95 9.83 -15.60
N THR A 6 3.94 9.44 -14.83
CA THR A 6 3.97 9.76 -13.39
C THR A 6 4.73 11.04 -13.02
N CYS A 7 5.52 11.64 -13.90
CA CYS A 7 6.32 12.83 -13.54
C CYS A 7 5.56 14.15 -13.58
N ALA A 8 4.51 14.27 -14.38
CA ALA A 8 3.77 15.54 -14.53
C ALA A 8 2.74 15.77 -13.40
N LEU A 9 2.14 14.73 -12.88
CA LEU A 9 1.06 14.82 -11.88
C LEU A 9 1.50 15.47 -10.56
N PRO A 10 2.64 15.11 -9.95
CA PRO A 10 3.10 15.73 -8.71
C PRO A 10 3.35 17.24 -8.86
N ILE A 11 3.96 17.65 -9.97
CA ILE A 11 4.25 19.06 -10.25
C ILE A 11 2.94 19.83 -10.45
N TYR A 12 2.01 19.25 -11.22
CA TYR A 12 0.71 19.87 -11.47
C TYR A 12 -0.11 20.03 -10.18
N ILE A 13 -0.16 19.04 -9.31
CA ILE A 13 -0.86 19.11 -8.02
C ILE A 13 -0.24 20.21 -7.15
N TYR A 14 1.08 20.28 -7.07
CA TYR A 14 1.77 21.29 -6.27
C TYR A 14 1.51 22.71 -6.78
N GLU A 15 1.60 22.93 -8.10
CA GLU A 15 1.44 24.26 -8.71
C GLU A 15 0.00 24.76 -8.66
N THR A 16 -0.99 23.86 -8.86
CA THR A 16 -2.40 24.25 -8.91
C THR A 16 -3.04 24.38 -7.55
N ASP A 17 -2.70 23.54 -6.58
CA ASP A 17 -3.40 23.48 -5.29
C ASP A 17 -2.54 23.92 -4.09
N ARG A 18 -1.32 24.39 -4.31
CA ARG A 18 -0.41 24.92 -3.29
C ARG A 18 -0.34 24.08 -2.02
N GLN A 19 -0.16 22.78 -2.15
CA GLN A 19 -0.05 21.80 -1.06
C GLN A 19 -1.35 21.48 -0.30
N LYS A 20 -2.51 21.83 -0.81
CA LYS A 20 -3.78 21.49 -0.19
C LYS A 20 -4.22 20.07 -0.49
N SER A 21 -3.82 19.52 -1.64
CA SER A 21 -4.12 18.16 -2.07
C SER A 21 -2.87 17.30 -2.13
N GLY A 22 -3.06 16.01 -1.94
CA GLY A 22 -2.00 15.03 -2.07
C GLY A 22 -2.56 13.67 -2.46
N THR A 23 -1.70 12.80 -2.99
CA THR A 23 -2.06 11.43 -3.32
C THR A 23 -0.96 10.46 -2.92
N THR A 24 -1.34 9.23 -2.65
CA THR A 24 -0.42 8.09 -2.55
C THR A 24 -0.07 7.59 -3.95
N LEU A 25 1.03 6.88 -4.08
CA LEU A 25 1.42 6.24 -5.33
C LEU A 25 2.04 4.88 -5.04
N ILE A 26 1.62 3.88 -5.79
CA ILE A 26 2.33 2.63 -5.97
C ILE A 26 2.65 2.48 -7.45
N CYS A 27 3.90 2.19 -7.76
CA CYS A 27 4.35 1.81 -9.08
C CYS A 27 5.06 0.47 -9.00
N VAL A 28 4.59 -0.52 -9.74
CA VAL A 28 5.20 -1.84 -9.84
C VAL A 28 5.62 -2.07 -11.29
N TYR A 29 6.84 -2.51 -11.48
CA TYR A 29 7.38 -2.91 -12.77
C TYR A 29 7.82 -4.37 -12.73
N ILE A 30 7.26 -5.17 -13.60
CA ILE A 30 7.62 -6.59 -13.73
C ILE A 30 8.33 -6.78 -15.07
N TYR A 31 9.55 -7.28 -14.98
CA TYR A 31 10.35 -7.61 -16.15
C TYR A 31 10.95 -9.01 -16.00
N ARG A 32 10.64 -9.90 -16.94
CA ARG A 32 10.94 -11.32 -16.80
C ARG A 32 10.36 -11.85 -15.48
N ASN A 33 11.21 -12.40 -14.61
CA ASN A 33 10.81 -12.92 -13.29
C ASN A 33 11.16 -11.96 -12.16
N GLY A 34 11.53 -10.72 -12.45
CA GLY A 34 11.88 -9.70 -11.45
C GLY A 34 10.75 -8.69 -11.28
N MET A 35 10.38 -8.41 -10.04
CA MET A 35 9.44 -7.38 -9.68
C MET A 35 10.17 -6.26 -8.94
N TYR A 36 9.98 -5.04 -9.40
CA TYR A 36 10.55 -3.81 -8.86
C TYR A 36 9.40 -2.90 -8.45
N TRP A 37 9.59 -2.07 -7.43
CA TRP A 37 8.56 -1.11 -7.03
C TRP A 37 9.12 0.18 -6.49
N ALA A 38 8.27 1.19 -6.54
CA ALA A 38 8.39 2.44 -5.80
C ALA A 38 7.02 2.78 -5.20
N SER A 39 6.99 3.24 -3.95
CA SER A 39 5.75 3.65 -3.30
C SER A 39 5.94 4.88 -2.43
N VAL A 40 4.89 5.71 -2.38
CA VAL A 40 4.78 6.91 -1.54
C VAL A 40 3.39 6.91 -0.92
N GLY A 41 3.32 7.03 0.40
CA GLY A 41 2.07 7.02 1.16
C GLY A 41 1.85 5.70 1.89
N ASP A 42 0.61 5.37 2.18
CA ASP A 42 0.17 4.24 2.99
C ASP A 42 -0.57 3.15 2.21
N SER A 43 -0.65 3.28 0.90
CA SER A 43 -1.10 2.18 0.05
C SER A 43 -0.11 1.02 0.11
N ALA A 44 -0.61 -0.21 0.11
CA ALA A 44 0.16 -1.39 0.43
C ALA A 44 0.41 -2.31 -0.78
N ILE A 45 1.57 -2.95 -0.78
CA ILE A 45 1.95 -4.01 -1.72
C ILE A 45 2.12 -5.30 -0.92
N PHE A 46 1.33 -6.32 -1.25
CA PHE A 46 1.45 -7.63 -0.63
C PHE A 46 1.85 -8.69 -1.65
N LEU A 47 2.70 -9.61 -1.22
CA LEU A 47 3.00 -10.86 -1.89
C LEU A 47 2.30 -12.00 -1.16
N PHE A 48 1.47 -12.75 -1.89
CA PHE A 48 0.96 -14.05 -1.46
C PHE A 48 1.82 -15.14 -2.11
N ARG A 49 2.50 -15.92 -1.27
CA ARG A 49 3.39 -17.01 -1.69
C ARG A 49 3.24 -18.19 -0.75
N GLN A 50 2.95 -19.36 -1.28
CA GLN A 50 2.87 -20.62 -0.50
C GLN A 50 1.94 -20.51 0.71
N GLY A 51 0.78 -19.87 0.56
CA GLY A 51 -0.21 -19.72 1.62
C GLY A 51 0.14 -18.70 2.71
N ARG A 52 1.17 -17.88 2.49
CA ARG A 52 1.59 -16.79 3.39
C ARG A 52 1.45 -15.45 2.70
N LEU A 53 1.20 -14.42 3.50
CA LEU A 53 1.12 -13.04 3.04
C LEU A 53 2.33 -12.26 3.59
N TYR A 54 2.98 -11.50 2.71
CA TYR A 54 4.11 -10.65 3.04
C TYR A 54 3.82 -9.24 2.55
N GLN A 55 3.85 -8.26 3.42
CA GLN A 55 3.86 -6.86 3.00
C GLN A 55 5.26 -6.51 2.50
N LEU A 56 5.34 -5.96 1.29
CA LEU A 56 6.61 -5.72 0.60
C LEU A 56 7.11 -4.30 0.79
N ASN A 57 6.20 -3.32 0.80
CA ASN A 57 6.58 -1.93 0.94
C ASN A 57 6.37 -1.42 2.37
N LYS A 58 7.09 -0.36 2.69
CA LYS A 58 6.91 0.40 3.93
C LYS A 58 5.86 1.49 3.71
N GLU A 59 4.83 1.49 4.55
CA GLU A 59 3.85 2.55 4.56
C GLU A 59 4.40 3.82 5.23
N HIS A 60 4.14 4.98 4.62
CA HIS A 60 4.52 6.27 5.15
C HIS A 60 3.37 6.90 5.94
N ASN A 61 3.10 6.35 7.11
CA ASN A 61 2.11 6.84 8.05
C ASN A 61 2.71 7.10 9.43
N ARG A 62 1.99 7.87 10.24
CA ARG A 62 2.44 8.27 11.57
C ARG A 62 2.61 7.09 12.53
N LEU A 63 1.76 6.07 12.39
CA LEU A 63 1.84 4.86 13.21
C LEU A 63 3.19 4.15 13.00
N ASN A 64 3.60 3.93 11.76
CA ASN A 64 4.87 3.27 11.45
C ASN A 64 6.08 4.10 11.91
N GLU A 65 6.02 5.43 11.75
CA GLU A 65 7.08 6.31 12.25
C GLU A 65 7.24 6.18 13.78
N LEU A 66 6.13 6.24 14.51
CA LEU A 66 6.13 6.13 15.96
C LEU A 66 6.46 4.72 16.45
N TYR A 67 5.99 3.70 15.73
CA TYR A 67 6.32 2.31 16.04
C TYR A 67 7.84 2.05 15.94
N LEU A 68 8.50 2.59 14.93
CA LEU A 68 9.97 2.51 14.82
C LEU A 68 10.65 3.22 16.00
N LYS A 69 10.20 4.42 16.37
CA LYS A 69 10.72 5.14 17.54
C LYS A 69 10.53 4.34 18.83
N PHE A 70 9.39 3.68 18.99
CA PHE A 70 9.14 2.79 20.13
C PHE A 70 10.09 1.59 20.13
N MET A 71 10.29 0.94 18.97
CA MET A 71 11.22 -0.19 18.84
C MET A 71 12.67 0.21 19.15
N TYR A 72 13.08 1.43 18.78
CA TYR A 72 14.40 1.98 19.13
C TYR A 72 14.45 2.60 20.54
N ARG A 73 13.37 2.48 21.34
CA ARG A 73 13.26 3.02 22.71
C ARG A 73 13.40 4.55 22.80
N GLU A 74 13.08 5.26 21.72
CA GLU A 74 13.09 6.72 21.69
C GLU A 74 11.82 7.32 22.31
N ILE A 75 10.72 6.55 22.31
CA ILE A 75 9.45 6.91 22.95
C ILE A 75 8.92 5.74 23.78
N THR A 76 8.05 6.04 24.75
CA THR A 76 7.35 5.05 25.56
C THR A 76 6.08 4.54 24.86
N LYS A 77 5.52 3.43 25.35
CA LYS A 77 4.22 2.92 24.87
C LYS A 77 3.09 3.93 25.13
N GLU A 78 3.13 4.61 26.24
CA GLU A 78 2.15 5.65 26.63
C GLU A 78 2.19 6.81 25.64
N GLN A 79 3.39 7.26 25.23
CA GLN A 79 3.56 8.30 24.23
C GLN A 79 3.07 7.86 22.85
N LEU A 80 3.33 6.60 22.45
CA LEU A 80 2.77 6.03 21.21
C LEU A 80 1.24 6.02 21.23
N MET A 81 0.64 5.59 22.33
CA MET A 81 -0.82 5.48 22.47
C MET A 81 -1.53 6.83 22.65
N ALA A 82 -0.84 7.87 23.06
CA ALA A 82 -1.38 9.21 23.24
C ALA A 82 -1.47 10.02 21.92
N GLU A 83 -0.93 9.51 20.82
CA GLU A 83 -0.96 10.20 19.53
C GLU A 83 -2.38 10.22 18.94
N PRO A 84 -2.96 11.41 18.68
CA PRO A 84 -4.35 11.53 18.24
C PRO A 84 -4.58 11.12 16.77
N SER A 85 -3.54 11.07 15.96
CA SER A 85 -3.65 10.83 14.51
C SER A 85 -2.62 9.81 14.02
N LEU A 86 -2.78 8.56 14.44
CA LEU A 86 -1.87 7.47 14.06
C LEU A 86 -1.87 7.15 12.56
N GLN A 87 -2.98 7.41 11.85
CA GLN A 87 -3.13 7.13 10.42
C GLN A 87 -2.76 8.31 9.51
N GLY A 88 -2.27 9.41 10.06
CA GLY A 88 -1.86 10.57 9.27
C GLY A 88 -0.68 10.23 8.35
N LEU A 89 -0.79 10.60 7.06
CA LEU A 89 0.28 10.42 6.07
C LEU A 89 1.51 11.26 6.45
N THR A 90 2.68 10.64 6.45
CA THR A 90 3.97 11.32 6.67
C THR A 90 4.65 11.68 5.35
N SER A 91 4.34 10.98 4.26
CA SER A 91 4.81 11.29 2.90
C SER A 91 3.68 11.09 1.90
N ASN A 92 3.53 12.03 0.98
CA ASN A 92 2.55 11.96 -0.12
C ASN A 92 3.05 12.79 -1.31
N ILE A 93 2.57 12.46 -2.49
CA ILE A 93 2.77 13.25 -3.71
C ILE A 93 1.85 14.47 -3.67
N GLY A 94 2.38 15.63 -4.10
CA GLY A 94 1.66 16.92 -4.04
C GLY A 94 2.30 17.92 -3.08
N ARG A 95 3.33 17.52 -2.35
CA ARG A 95 4.19 18.42 -1.58
C ARG A 95 5.38 18.89 -2.42
N ARG A 96 5.98 20.04 -2.04
CA ARG A 96 7.18 20.58 -2.70
C ARG A 96 8.34 19.60 -2.66
N GLU A 97 8.50 18.91 -1.55
CA GLU A 97 9.55 17.92 -1.35
C GLU A 97 8.94 16.59 -0.93
N LEU A 98 9.39 15.53 -1.55
CA LEU A 98 9.04 14.17 -1.17
C LEU A 98 9.87 13.79 0.06
N ARG A 99 9.19 13.55 1.18
CA ARG A 99 9.88 13.25 2.44
C ARG A 99 10.46 11.84 2.46
N ASP A 100 9.65 10.86 2.07
CA ASP A 100 10.00 9.45 2.10
C ASP A 100 9.55 8.78 0.80
N LEU A 101 10.39 7.89 0.29
CA LEU A 101 10.14 7.02 -0.84
C LEU A 101 10.60 5.62 -0.46
N ASP A 102 9.70 4.64 -0.53
CA ASP A 102 10.06 3.24 -0.44
C ASP A 102 10.27 2.66 -1.83
N GLN A 103 11.38 1.95 -2.04
CA GLN A 103 11.69 1.39 -3.36
C GLN A 103 12.51 0.11 -3.27
N ASN A 104 12.27 -0.80 -4.20
CA ASN A 104 13.11 -1.96 -4.46
C ASN A 104 13.61 -1.92 -5.90
N LEU A 105 14.88 -1.61 -6.07
CA LEU A 105 15.57 -1.55 -7.37
C LEU A 105 16.42 -2.81 -7.66
N THR A 106 16.59 -3.68 -6.68
CA THR A 106 17.33 -4.94 -6.85
C THR A 106 16.49 -6.05 -7.46
N GLY A 107 15.17 -5.90 -7.39
CA GLY A 107 14.20 -6.84 -7.92
C GLY A 107 13.91 -8.01 -6.99
N LEU A 108 12.62 -8.27 -6.75
CA LEU A 108 12.14 -9.48 -6.09
C LEU A 108 11.92 -10.56 -7.15
N ARG A 109 12.56 -11.71 -7.02
CA ARG A 109 12.31 -12.84 -7.93
C ARG A 109 10.94 -13.43 -7.70
N LEU A 110 10.06 -13.33 -8.70
CA LEU A 110 8.75 -13.96 -8.72
C LEU A 110 8.85 -15.46 -9.05
N GLN A 111 7.89 -16.20 -8.52
CA GLN A 111 7.75 -17.65 -8.71
C GLN A 111 6.35 -17.96 -9.27
N SER A 112 6.23 -19.07 -9.99
CA SER A 112 4.91 -19.58 -10.38
C SER A 112 4.04 -19.82 -9.16
N GLY A 113 2.79 -19.36 -9.23
CA GLY A 113 1.84 -19.41 -8.13
C GLY A 113 1.89 -18.21 -7.17
N ASP A 114 2.84 -17.28 -7.34
CA ASP A 114 2.81 -16.01 -6.62
C ASP A 114 1.61 -15.17 -7.03
N ARG A 115 1.09 -14.40 -6.09
CA ARG A 115 0.10 -13.37 -6.36
C ARG A 115 0.49 -12.08 -5.68
N ILE A 116 0.37 -10.98 -6.40
CA ILE A 116 0.67 -9.64 -5.90
C ILE A 116 -0.65 -8.91 -5.73
N LEU A 117 -0.82 -8.27 -4.59
CA LEU A 117 -1.93 -7.36 -4.32
C LEU A 117 -1.38 -5.94 -4.16
N LEU A 118 -1.91 -5.00 -4.94
CA LEU A 118 -1.74 -3.57 -4.74
C LEU A 118 -3.07 -3.03 -4.24
N CYS A 119 -3.07 -2.35 -3.10
CA CYS A 119 -4.33 -1.84 -2.56
C CYS A 119 -4.18 -0.56 -1.76
N THR A 120 -5.26 0.21 -1.69
CA THR A 120 -5.39 1.35 -0.80
C THR A 120 -5.74 0.90 0.62
N ASP A 121 -5.60 1.80 1.58
CA ASP A 121 -5.95 1.61 3.00
C ASP A 121 -7.43 1.26 3.21
N GLY A 122 -8.33 1.66 2.28
CA GLY A 122 -9.72 1.20 2.25
C GLY A 122 -9.87 -0.32 2.15
N VAL A 123 -8.82 -1.05 1.74
CA VAL A 123 -8.76 -2.51 1.77
C VAL A 123 -7.88 -3.00 2.92
N SER A 124 -6.60 -2.62 2.97
CA SER A 124 -5.63 -3.11 3.96
C SER A 124 -5.98 -2.68 5.39
N GLY A 125 -6.54 -1.50 5.59
CA GLY A 125 -7.03 -1.03 6.88
C GLY A 125 -8.36 -1.66 7.33
N ARG A 126 -9.04 -2.39 6.44
CA ARG A 126 -10.36 -3.00 6.71
C ARG A 126 -10.31 -4.52 6.82
N LEU A 127 -9.46 -5.17 6.06
CA LEU A 127 -9.34 -6.63 6.07
C LEU A 127 -8.17 -7.06 6.95
N THR A 128 -8.43 -8.06 7.78
CA THR A 128 -7.39 -8.73 8.56
C THR A 128 -6.50 -9.56 7.63
N GLU A 129 -5.29 -9.90 8.08
CA GLU A 129 -4.39 -10.80 7.34
C GLU A 129 -5.09 -12.12 6.94
N LYS A 130 -5.88 -12.70 7.84
CA LYS A 130 -6.64 -13.93 7.55
C LYS A 130 -7.67 -13.75 6.43
N GLU A 131 -8.37 -12.63 6.41
CA GLU A 131 -9.34 -12.29 5.36
C GLU A 131 -8.63 -12.06 4.02
N LEU A 132 -7.49 -11.36 4.02
CA LEU A 132 -6.65 -11.18 2.84
C LEU A 132 -6.13 -12.52 2.32
N LEU A 133 -5.68 -13.42 3.19
CA LEU A 133 -5.24 -14.77 2.80
C LEU A 133 -6.38 -15.56 2.13
N VAL A 134 -7.59 -15.53 2.68
CA VAL A 134 -8.77 -16.18 2.07
C VAL A 134 -9.08 -15.57 0.71
N ALA A 135 -9.07 -14.25 0.58
CA ALA A 135 -9.34 -13.58 -0.68
C ALA A 135 -8.27 -13.87 -1.73
N MET A 136 -6.98 -13.85 -1.35
CA MET A 136 -5.86 -14.14 -2.26
C MET A 136 -5.76 -15.63 -2.67
N SER A 137 -6.48 -16.51 -2.03
CA SER A 137 -6.52 -17.94 -2.36
C SER A 137 -7.55 -18.28 -3.45
N GLN A 138 -8.31 -17.31 -3.98
CA GLN A 138 -9.31 -17.55 -5.03
C GLN A 138 -8.66 -17.93 -6.36
N GLY A 139 -9.42 -18.54 -7.27
CA GLY A 139 -8.88 -19.12 -8.52
C GLY A 139 -8.25 -18.10 -9.47
N THR A 140 -8.85 -16.91 -9.64
CA THR A 140 -8.39 -15.89 -10.59
C THR A 140 -8.13 -14.56 -9.89
N ALA A 141 -7.33 -13.69 -10.53
CA ALA A 141 -7.07 -12.33 -10.05
C ALA A 141 -8.38 -11.54 -9.82
N GLN A 142 -9.33 -11.64 -10.76
CA GLN A 142 -10.63 -11.00 -10.64
C GLN A 142 -11.44 -11.55 -9.46
N ALA A 143 -11.46 -12.85 -9.26
CA ALA A 143 -12.15 -13.47 -8.13
C ALA A 143 -11.56 -13.03 -6.79
N CYS A 144 -10.23 -12.89 -6.70
CA CYS A 144 -9.57 -12.33 -5.51
C CYS A 144 -10.08 -10.91 -5.21
N ALA A 145 -10.08 -10.03 -6.21
CA ALA A 145 -10.52 -8.64 -6.07
C ALA A 145 -12.01 -8.55 -5.69
N ASP A 146 -12.88 -9.35 -6.32
CA ASP A 146 -14.31 -9.37 -6.04
C ASP A 146 -14.63 -9.86 -4.62
N VAL A 147 -13.90 -10.86 -4.14
CA VAL A 147 -14.03 -11.36 -2.76
C VAL A 147 -13.56 -10.28 -1.77
N MET A 148 -12.43 -9.62 -1.99
CA MET A 148 -11.98 -8.50 -1.14
C MET A 148 -13.03 -7.39 -1.08
N LYS A 149 -13.51 -6.93 -2.23
CA LYS A 149 -14.59 -5.93 -2.31
C LYS A 149 -15.81 -6.36 -1.51
N SER A 150 -16.27 -7.59 -1.69
CA SER A 150 -17.43 -8.11 -0.97
C SER A 150 -17.21 -8.15 0.55
N MET A 151 -16.01 -8.58 1.00
CA MET A 151 -15.67 -8.61 2.42
C MET A 151 -15.63 -7.21 3.04
N VAL A 152 -15.03 -6.23 2.36
CA VAL A 152 -14.98 -4.85 2.86
C VAL A 152 -16.39 -4.27 2.96
N LEU A 153 -17.21 -4.40 1.91
CA LEU A 153 -18.56 -3.85 1.90
C LEU A 153 -19.48 -4.50 2.95
N LYS A 154 -19.31 -5.79 3.22
CA LYS A 154 -20.07 -6.50 4.28
C LYS A 154 -19.78 -5.97 5.68
N LYS A 155 -18.61 -5.37 5.94
CA LYS A 155 -18.30 -4.79 7.25
C LYS A 155 -19.11 -3.54 7.57
N ASN A 156 -19.76 -2.94 6.56
CA ASN A 156 -20.67 -1.80 6.70
C ASN A 156 -20.16 -0.73 7.69
N ALA A 157 -18.87 -0.42 7.61
CA ALA A 157 -18.24 0.47 8.57
C ALA A 157 -18.70 1.91 8.37
N PRO A 158 -19.06 2.65 9.44
CA PRO A 158 -19.33 4.07 9.34
C PRO A 158 -18.05 4.77 8.80
N LYS A 159 -18.20 5.64 7.82
CA LYS A 159 -17.09 6.31 7.11
C LYS A 159 -16.19 5.32 6.34
N GLN A 160 -16.81 4.42 5.56
CA GLN A 160 -16.08 3.58 4.63
C GLN A 160 -15.35 4.46 3.62
N ASP A 161 -14.04 4.29 3.54
CA ASP A 161 -13.22 4.96 2.54
C ASP A 161 -13.35 4.31 1.16
N ASN A 162 -12.93 5.00 0.11
CA ASN A 162 -12.82 4.43 -1.22
C ASN A 162 -11.86 3.24 -1.16
N LEU A 163 -12.18 2.20 -1.90
CA LEU A 163 -11.35 1.00 -1.96
C LEU A 163 -10.88 0.74 -3.38
N THR A 164 -9.60 0.45 -3.51
CA THR A 164 -9.00 -0.02 -4.76
C THR A 164 -8.14 -1.24 -4.45
N ALA A 165 -8.32 -2.29 -5.27
CA ALA A 165 -7.49 -3.48 -5.22
C ALA A 165 -7.16 -3.94 -6.63
N GLU A 166 -5.89 -4.17 -6.89
CA GLU A 166 -5.37 -4.76 -8.12
C GLU A 166 -4.62 -6.04 -7.78
N VAL A 167 -4.94 -7.13 -8.46
CA VAL A 167 -4.32 -8.44 -8.23
C VAL A 167 -3.61 -8.90 -9.49
N ILE A 168 -2.36 -9.32 -9.35
CA ILE A 168 -1.52 -9.90 -10.41
C ILE A 168 -1.24 -11.35 -10.03
N CYS A 169 -1.55 -12.30 -10.91
CA CYS A 169 -1.18 -13.71 -10.74
C CYS A 169 0.04 -14.02 -11.61
N CYS A 170 0.99 -14.76 -11.05
CA CYS A 170 2.20 -15.22 -11.74
C CYS A 170 2.03 -16.71 -12.07
N ASP A 171 2.00 -17.02 -13.35
CA ASP A 171 1.90 -18.39 -13.90
C ASP A 171 3.28 -18.99 -14.19
#